data_c66f7a1b03f577ff222a8ea1d38c66a9
#
_entry.id   c66f7a1b03f577ff222a8ea1d38c66a9
#
_cell.length_a   1.000
_cell.length_b   1.000
_cell.length_c   1.000
_cell.angle_alpha   90.00
_cell.angle_beta   90.00
_cell.angle_gamma   90.00
#
_symmetry.space_group_name_H-M   'P 1'
#
loop_
_entity.id
_entity.type
_entity.pdbx_description
1 polymer ?
#
loop_
_entity_poly.entity_id
_entity_poly.type
_entity_poly.pdbx_seq_one_letter_code
_entity_poly.pdbx_strand_id
1 'polypeptide(L)'
;EIRTENQAKELINDIYERLTNGEDFKQLARQFSEDPGSKMDGGELGWSNPGDYDPIFEKTLNATEIGKISEPVQSSFGWHIIEAMDRRNEDVSQEEQKNRAYQIIFKRKFEQELQSTLIELRAEAYVDIKLTT
;
A
#
# COMPACT_ATOMS: atom_id res chain seq x y z
N GLU A 1 11.31 11.19 -9.15
CA GLU A 1 11.69 11.99 -7.99
C GLU A 1 11.40 11.25 -6.69
N ILE A 2 12.40 11.21 -5.82
CA ILE A 2 12.29 10.46 -4.56
C ILE A 2 11.77 11.38 -3.47
N ARG A 3 10.69 10.96 -2.81
CA ARG A 3 10.16 11.69 -1.67
C ARG A 3 10.75 11.14 -0.38
N THR A 4 11.02 12.04 0.56
CA THR A 4 11.36 11.61 1.91
C THR A 4 10.11 11.06 2.59
N GLU A 5 10.29 10.32 3.69
CA GLU A 5 9.15 9.84 4.46
C GLU A 5 8.28 10.99 4.96
N ASN A 6 8.91 12.10 5.37
CA ASN A 6 8.15 13.25 5.84
C ASN A 6 7.32 13.88 4.72
N GLN A 7 7.90 13.98 3.51
CA GLN A 7 7.17 14.51 2.37
C GLN A 7 5.98 13.62 2.01
N ALA A 8 6.19 12.31 2.03
CA ALA A 8 5.11 11.36 1.76
C ALA A 8 4.02 11.47 2.82
N LYS A 9 4.40 11.60 4.08
CA LYS A 9 3.44 11.73 5.18
C LYS A 9 2.63 13.01 5.04
N GLU A 10 3.29 14.12 4.75
CA GLU A 10 2.58 15.40 4.57
C GLU A 10 1.60 15.32 3.41
N LEU A 11 2.04 14.75 2.31
CA LEU A 11 1.19 14.66 1.12
C LEU A 11 0.00 13.76 1.37
N ILE A 12 0.18 12.62 2.02
CA ILE A 12 -0.94 11.72 2.25
C ILE A 12 -1.92 12.30 3.27
N ASN A 13 -1.43 13.08 4.23
CA ASN A 13 -2.31 13.77 5.15
C ASN A 13 -3.14 14.83 4.43
N ASP A 14 -2.54 15.54 3.47
CA ASP A 14 -3.26 16.49 2.65
C ASP A 14 -4.33 15.78 1.82
N ILE A 15 -4.00 14.66 1.24
CA ILE A 15 -4.96 13.88 0.45
C ILE A 15 -6.09 13.38 1.34
N TYR A 16 -5.77 12.94 2.55
CA TYR A 16 -6.80 12.52 3.50
C TYR A 16 -7.80 13.65 3.76
N GLU A 17 -7.31 14.86 3.99
CA GLU A 17 -8.21 16.00 4.17
C GLU A 17 -9.08 16.25 2.94
N ARG A 18 -8.50 16.16 1.76
CA ARG A 18 -9.24 16.35 0.52
C ARG A 18 -10.33 15.29 0.36
N LEU A 19 -10.04 14.05 0.72
CA LEU A 19 -11.02 12.98 0.68
C LEU A 19 -12.15 13.21 1.68
N THR A 20 -11.82 13.66 2.89
CA THR A 20 -12.85 13.96 3.89
C THR A 20 -13.71 15.15 3.49
N ASN A 21 -13.18 16.01 2.64
CA ASN A 21 -13.94 17.14 2.10
C ASN A 21 -14.78 16.77 0.87
N GLY A 22 -14.77 15.50 0.48
CA GLY A 22 -15.63 15.02 -0.59
C GLY A 22 -14.99 14.88 -1.96
N GLU A 23 -13.69 15.07 -2.08
CA GLU A 23 -13.03 14.87 -3.37
C GLU A 23 -13.02 13.38 -3.74
N ASP A 24 -12.96 13.11 -5.03
CA ASP A 24 -13.10 11.77 -5.55
C ASP A 24 -11.84 10.93 -5.32
N PHE A 25 -11.99 9.77 -4.67
CA PHE A 25 -10.88 8.89 -4.35
C PHE A 25 -10.15 8.42 -5.61
N LYS A 26 -10.90 8.03 -6.63
CA LYS A 26 -10.29 7.50 -7.85
C LYS A 26 -9.45 8.54 -8.57
N GLN A 27 -9.93 9.77 -8.62
CA GLN A 27 -9.18 10.85 -9.25
C GLN A 27 -7.90 11.14 -8.50
N LEU A 28 -7.97 11.20 -7.18
CA LEU A 28 -6.78 11.45 -6.37
C LEU A 28 -5.79 10.30 -6.48
N ALA A 29 -6.28 9.07 -6.55
CA ALA A 29 -5.40 7.93 -6.76
C ALA A 29 -4.68 8.00 -8.09
N ARG A 30 -5.40 8.30 -9.16
CA ARG A 30 -4.77 8.44 -10.49
C ARG A 30 -3.73 9.53 -10.53
N GLN A 31 -3.96 10.59 -9.78
CA GLN A 31 -3.08 11.75 -9.78
C GLN A 31 -1.85 11.54 -8.89
N PHE A 32 -2.02 10.94 -7.74
CA PHE A 32 -0.99 10.96 -6.70
C PHE A 32 -0.43 9.59 -6.32
N SER A 33 -1.15 8.50 -6.57
CA SER A 33 -0.69 7.17 -6.15
C SER A 33 0.62 6.81 -6.84
N GLU A 34 1.48 6.11 -6.11
CA GLU A 34 2.72 5.57 -6.66
C GLU A 34 2.65 4.07 -6.86
N ASP A 35 1.49 3.47 -6.73
CA ASP A 35 1.32 2.05 -6.97
C ASP A 35 1.01 1.80 -8.44
N PRO A 36 1.98 1.31 -9.23
CA PRO A 36 1.76 1.14 -10.66
C PRO A 36 0.68 0.11 -10.98
N GLY A 37 0.41 -0.81 -10.06
CA GLY A 37 -0.58 -1.85 -10.29
C GLY A 37 -2.01 -1.37 -10.22
N SER A 38 -2.29 -0.28 -9.50
CA SER A 38 -3.66 0.19 -9.31
C SER A 38 -3.86 1.65 -9.66
N LYS A 39 -2.79 2.41 -9.85
CA LYS A 39 -2.90 3.85 -10.09
C LYS A 39 -3.83 4.19 -11.24
N MET A 40 -3.67 3.53 -12.38
CA MET A 40 -4.47 3.83 -13.56
C MET A 40 -5.93 3.44 -13.38
N ASP A 41 -6.19 2.51 -12.49
CA ASP A 41 -7.55 2.07 -12.18
C ASP A 41 -8.16 2.86 -11.01
N GLY A 42 -7.58 4.00 -10.68
CA GLY A 42 -8.09 4.83 -9.60
C GLY A 42 -7.87 4.23 -8.22
N GLY A 43 -6.87 3.37 -8.10
CA GLY A 43 -6.56 2.71 -6.84
C GLY A 43 -7.33 1.41 -6.60
N GLU A 44 -8.12 0.97 -7.56
CA GLU A 44 -8.94 -0.22 -7.37
C GLU A 44 -8.07 -1.47 -7.31
N LEU A 45 -8.25 -2.25 -6.24
CA LEU A 45 -7.51 -3.48 -6.02
C LEU A 45 -8.33 -4.73 -6.34
N GLY A 46 -9.64 -4.58 -6.48
CA GLY A 46 -10.53 -5.71 -6.64
C GLY A 46 -10.69 -6.49 -5.35
N TRP A 47 -11.11 -7.72 -5.48
CA TRP A 47 -11.28 -8.61 -4.32
C TRP A 47 -9.95 -9.19 -3.90
N SER A 48 -9.72 -9.24 -2.60
CA SER A 48 -8.51 -9.83 -2.04
C SER A 48 -8.85 -10.82 -0.94
N ASN A 49 -8.00 -11.83 -0.81
CA ASN A 49 -8.11 -12.82 0.26
C ASN A 49 -7.16 -12.46 1.39
N PRO A 50 -7.40 -12.96 2.60
CA PRO A 50 -6.44 -12.82 3.68
C PRO A 50 -5.07 -13.33 3.24
N GLY A 51 -4.03 -12.55 3.53
CA GLY A 51 -2.66 -12.91 3.15
C GLY A 51 -2.19 -12.32 1.84
N ASP A 52 -3.07 -11.70 1.05
CA ASP A 52 -2.68 -11.11 -0.23
C ASP A 52 -1.84 -9.86 -0.08
N TYR A 53 -2.01 -9.15 1.01
CA TYR A 53 -1.35 -7.86 1.23
C TYR A 53 -0.61 -7.84 2.56
N ASP A 54 0.16 -6.78 2.76
CA ASP A 54 0.90 -6.55 3.99
C ASP A 54 -0.03 -6.61 5.20
N PRO A 55 0.41 -7.20 6.33
CA PRO A 55 -0.45 -7.33 7.51
C PRO A 55 -1.02 -6.01 8.02
N ILE A 56 -0.23 -4.93 7.94
CA ILE A 56 -0.73 -3.62 8.37
C ILE A 56 -1.84 -3.14 7.45
N PHE A 57 -1.67 -3.34 6.15
CA PHE A 57 -2.70 -3.02 5.17
C PHE A 57 -3.99 -3.80 5.45
N GLU A 58 -3.87 -5.11 5.65
CA GLU A 58 -5.04 -5.95 5.88
C GLU A 58 -5.74 -5.63 7.19
N LYS A 59 -4.97 -5.38 8.23
CA LYS A 59 -5.54 -4.98 9.51
C LYS A 59 -6.35 -3.68 9.36
N THR A 60 -5.78 -2.73 8.66
CA THR A 60 -6.44 -1.44 8.43
C THR A 60 -7.70 -1.62 7.60
N LEU A 61 -7.63 -2.42 6.54
CA LEU A 61 -8.78 -2.69 5.70
C LEU A 61 -9.90 -3.34 6.49
N ASN A 62 -9.56 -4.34 7.31
CA ASN A 62 -10.56 -5.04 8.11
C ASN A 62 -11.20 -4.13 9.18
N ALA A 63 -10.46 -3.14 9.66
CA ALA A 63 -10.97 -2.19 10.65
C ALA A 63 -11.76 -1.06 10.02
N THR A 64 -11.70 -0.89 8.72
CA THR A 64 -12.39 0.20 8.02
C THR A 64 -13.79 -0.23 7.65
N GLU A 65 -14.79 0.58 7.99
CA GLU A 65 -16.16 0.29 7.62
C GLU A 65 -16.37 0.40 6.12
N ILE A 66 -17.26 -0.43 5.59
CA ILE A 66 -17.61 -0.38 4.18
C ILE A 66 -18.15 1.00 3.83
N GLY A 67 -17.64 1.57 2.75
CA GLY A 67 -18.01 2.91 2.30
C GLY A 67 -17.22 4.02 2.97
N LYS A 68 -16.28 3.68 3.83
CA LYS A 68 -15.46 4.65 4.54
C LYS A 68 -14.01 4.55 4.13
N ILE A 69 -13.24 5.59 4.47
CA ILE A 69 -11.79 5.59 4.22
C ILE A 69 -11.06 5.41 5.54
N SER A 70 -9.88 4.82 5.47
CA SER A 70 -9.00 4.71 6.63
C SER A 70 -8.24 6.01 6.84
N GLU A 71 -7.72 6.21 8.04
CA GLU A 71 -6.69 7.22 8.26
C GLU A 71 -5.42 6.79 7.55
N PRO A 72 -4.50 7.74 7.26
CA PRO A 72 -3.21 7.35 6.71
C PRO A 72 -2.48 6.38 7.61
N VAL A 73 -2.00 5.29 7.04
CA VAL A 73 -1.24 4.27 7.77
C VAL A 73 0.04 3.96 7.03
N GLN A 74 1.06 3.58 7.75
CA GLN A 74 2.36 3.26 7.18
C GLN A 74 2.63 1.77 7.28
N SER A 75 2.97 1.18 6.14
CA SER A 75 3.45 -0.20 6.07
C SER A 75 4.92 -0.20 5.67
N SER A 76 5.48 -1.40 5.49
CA SER A 76 6.85 -1.51 4.99
C SER A 76 7.00 -0.99 3.56
N PHE A 77 5.92 -0.84 2.84
CA PHE A 77 5.93 -0.36 1.45
C PHE A 77 5.73 1.15 1.33
N GLY A 78 5.18 1.79 2.34
CA GLY A 78 4.94 3.22 2.32
C GLY A 78 3.68 3.61 3.07
N TRP A 79 3.14 4.77 2.72
CA TRP A 79 1.93 5.31 3.34
C TRP A 79 0.72 4.98 2.50
N HIS A 80 -0.36 4.59 3.16
CA HIS A 80 -1.60 4.18 2.49
C HIS A 80 -2.82 4.89 3.06
N ILE A 81 -3.78 5.17 2.18
CA ILE A 81 -5.17 5.44 2.56
C ILE A 81 -6.00 4.39 1.82
N ILE A 82 -6.88 3.73 2.53
CA ILE A 82 -7.66 2.61 2.01
C ILE A 82 -9.13 2.93 2.11
N GLU A 83 -9.87 2.68 1.03
CA GLU A 83 -11.32 2.74 1.07
C GLU A 83 -11.87 1.33 0.96
N ALA A 84 -12.66 0.92 1.95
CA ALA A 84 -13.31 -0.38 1.94
C ALA A 84 -14.58 -0.30 1.11
N MET A 85 -14.63 -1.08 0.03
CA MET A 85 -15.75 -1.03 -0.90
C MET A 85 -16.80 -2.08 -0.59
N ASP A 86 -16.37 -3.28 -0.23
CA ASP A 86 -17.28 -4.38 0.05
C ASP A 86 -16.53 -5.48 0.79
N ARG A 87 -17.28 -6.37 1.39
CA ARG A 87 -16.71 -7.48 2.16
C ARG A 87 -17.66 -8.66 2.11
N ARG A 88 -17.14 -9.85 1.89
CA ARG A 88 -17.96 -11.04 1.89
C ARG A 88 -17.17 -12.24 2.37
N ASN A 89 -17.90 -13.22 2.89
CA ASN A 89 -17.35 -14.53 3.19
C ASN A 89 -17.54 -15.40 1.97
N GLU A 90 -16.47 -16.02 1.51
CA GLU A 90 -16.56 -16.86 0.34
C GLU A 90 -17.04 -18.27 0.70
N ASP A 91 -16.59 -18.77 1.84
CA ASP A 91 -16.95 -20.11 2.30
C ASP A 91 -17.25 -20.05 3.78
N VAL A 92 -18.48 -20.41 4.11
CA VAL A 92 -18.98 -20.38 5.48
C VAL A 92 -18.17 -21.27 6.41
N SER A 93 -17.68 -22.39 5.89
CA SER A 93 -16.96 -23.35 6.72
C SER A 93 -15.54 -22.90 7.07
N GLN A 94 -14.96 -21.98 6.31
CA GLN A 94 -13.58 -21.57 6.50
C GLN A 94 -13.44 -20.20 7.15
N GLU A 95 -14.49 -19.47 7.27
CA GLU A 95 -14.50 -18.14 7.86
C GLU A 95 -13.57 -17.13 7.16
N GLU A 96 -13.13 -17.44 5.95
CA GLU A 96 -12.32 -16.53 5.19
C GLU A 96 -13.15 -15.41 4.60
N GLN A 97 -12.67 -14.20 4.72
CA GLN A 97 -13.32 -13.03 4.15
C GLN A 97 -12.55 -12.51 2.97
N LYS A 98 -13.27 -12.15 1.94
CA LYS A 98 -12.70 -11.37 0.85
C LYS A 98 -13.08 -9.92 1.01
N ASN A 99 -12.12 -9.06 0.72
CA ASN A 99 -12.34 -7.62 0.78
C ASN A 99 -12.13 -7.03 -0.61
N ARG A 100 -12.96 -6.06 -0.93
CA ARG A 100 -12.77 -5.24 -2.12
C ARG A 100 -12.43 -3.84 -1.65
N ALA A 101 -11.37 -3.28 -2.21
CA ALA A 101 -10.85 -2.03 -1.70
C ALA A 101 -10.21 -1.19 -2.79
N TYR A 102 -10.12 0.10 -2.53
CA TYR A 102 -9.26 1.03 -3.25
C TYR A 102 -8.13 1.45 -2.32
N GLN A 103 -6.97 1.74 -2.89
CA GLN A 103 -5.89 2.31 -2.11
C GLN A 103 -5.19 3.45 -2.83
N ILE A 104 -4.62 4.33 -2.03
CA ILE A 104 -3.61 5.28 -2.47
C ILE A 104 -2.36 4.96 -1.66
N ILE A 105 -1.25 4.72 -2.35
CA ILE A 105 0.01 4.40 -1.68
C ILE A 105 1.12 5.33 -2.14
N PHE A 106 1.87 5.86 -1.18
CA PHE A 106 3.14 6.54 -1.43
C PHE A 106 4.26 5.65 -0.91
N LYS A 107 5.07 5.13 -1.83
CA LYS A 107 6.11 4.16 -1.48
C LYS A 107 7.30 4.82 -0.81
N ARG A 108 8.02 4.01 -0.04
CA ARG A 108 9.22 4.46 0.67
C ARG A 108 10.44 4.28 -0.23
N LYS A 109 10.46 5.04 -1.31
CA LYS A 109 11.46 4.84 -2.36
C LYS A 109 12.89 5.01 -1.89
N PHE A 110 13.14 6.02 -1.08
CA PHE A 110 14.49 6.30 -0.64
C PHE A 110 15.06 5.14 0.17
N GLU A 111 14.30 4.67 1.14
CA GLU A 111 14.74 3.55 1.96
C GLU A 111 14.91 2.27 1.15
N GLN A 112 14.00 2.04 0.23
CA GLN A 112 14.10 0.86 -0.62
C GLN A 112 15.34 0.88 -1.46
N GLU A 113 15.68 2.01 -2.05
CA GLU A 113 16.88 2.13 -2.84
C GLU A 113 18.13 1.93 -2.00
N LEU A 114 18.17 2.52 -0.82
CA LEU A 114 19.30 2.36 0.08
C LEU A 114 19.48 0.92 0.51
N GLN A 115 18.39 0.27 0.87
CA GLN A 115 18.43 -1.14 1.26
C GLN A 115 18.85 -2.03 0.11
N SER A 116 18.36 -1.76 -1.07
CA SER A 116 18.74 -2.53 -2.24
C SER A 116 20.23 -2.42 -2.50
N THR A 117 20.77 -1.23 -2.40
CA THR A 117 22.20 -1.01 -2.58
C THR A 117 23.00 -1.82 -1.57
N LEU A 118 22.60 -1.78 -0.32
CA LEU A 118 23.31 -2.55 0.71
C LEU A 118 23.23 -4.05 0.47
N ILE A 119 22.08 -4.53 0.04
CA ILE A 119 21.90 -5.93 -0.26
C ILE A 119 22.77 -6.33 -1.44
N GLU A 120 22.84 -5.52 -2.47
CA GLU A 120 23.67 -5.79 -3.61
C GLU A 120 25.14 -5.89 -3.25
N LEU A 121 25.62 -4.98 -2.43
CA LEU A 121 27.00 -5.02 -1.98
C LEU A 121 27.30 -6.28 -1.19
N ARG A 122 26.40 -6.68 -0.34
CA ARG A 122 26.54 -7.91 0.42
C ARG A 122 26.52 -9.13 -0.50
N ALA A 123 25.61 -9.12 -1.45
CA ALA A 123 25.47 -10.22 -2.38
C ALA A 123 26.75 -10.39 -3.19
N GLU A 124 27.34 -9.32 -3.63
CA GLU A 124 28.60 -9.37 -4.35
C GLU A 124 29.70 -9.98 -3.48
N ALA A 125 29.80 -9.55 -2.24
CA ALA A 125 30.79 -10.09 -1.34
C ALA A 125 30.57 -11.57 -1.09
N TYR A 126 29.34 -11.98 -0.90
CA TYR A 126 29.01 -13.38 -0.69
C TYR A 126 29.20 -14.23 -1.94
N VAL A 127 28.88 -13.66 -3.08
CA VAL A 127 29.07 -14.38 -4.34
C VAL A 127 30.54 -14.69 -4.53
N ASP A 128 31.40 -13.73 -4.27
CA ASP A 128 32.83 -13.96 -4.37
C ASP A 128 33.26 -15.09 -3.46
N ILE A 129 32.80 -15.09 -2.24
CA ILE A 129 33.13 -16.14 -1.29
C ILE A 129 32.53 -17.45 -1.72
N LYS A 130 31.29 -17.48 -2.13
CA LYS A 130 30.60 -18.71 -2.50
C LYS A 130 31.14 -19.30 -3.76
N LEU A 131 31.47 -18.49 -4.73
CA LEU A 131 31.95 -18.97 -5.97
C LEU A 131 33.37 -19.52 -5.85
N THR A 132 34.07 -19.04 -4.87
CA THR A 132 35.41 -19.55 -4.58
C THR A 132 35.36 -20.73 -3.63
N THR A 133 34.23 -20.98 -3.03
CA THR A 133 34.07 -22.11 -2.12
C THR A 133 33.42 -23.29 -2.78
#